data_e2c00fc7bd325667e7438d95696adc91
#
_entry.id   e2c00fc7bd325667e7438d95696adc91
#
_cell.length_a   1.000
_cell.length_b   1.000
_cell.length_c   1.000
_cell.angle_alpha   90.00
_cell.angle_beta   90.00
_cell.angle_gamma   90.00
#
_symmetry.space_group_name_H-M   'P 1'
#
loop_
_entity.id
_entity.type
_entity.pdbx_description
1 polymer ?
#
loop_
_entity_poly.entity_id
_entity_poly.type
_entity_poly.pdbx_seq_one_letter_code
_entity_poly.pdbx_strand_id
1 'polypeptide(L)'
;MSYSPVNLFDLTGKSALITGSTKGIGKAIAEQFAAHGARVTISSRKPGPCEEVAGAINAKHGDGTAIACPANISSKEDLQRLVNETNAAFGKIDIVVCNAASNPYSGPMAGIQDEQFLKILSNNIISNNWLIQMVAPQMQERKDGSVIIVSSIGGLRASICSVSRASPSPKRPESQRGASSAS
;
A
#
# COMPACT_ATOMS: atom_id res chain seq x y z
N MET A 1 13.97 -36.07 18.19
CA MET A 1 13.85 -34.63 17.89
C MET A 1 12.83 -34.52 16.77
N SER A 2 11.63 -34.05 17.05
CA SER A 2 10.61 -33.83 16.01
C SER A 2 10.99 -32.58 15.21
N TYR A 3 11.25 -32.75 13.93
CA TYR A 3 11.50 -31.67 13.00
C TYR A 3 10.15 -31.01 12.73
N SER A 4 9.84 -29.88 13.38
CA SER A 4 8.73 -29.02 12.95
C SER A 4 9.15 -28.32 11.67
N PRO A 5 8.41 -28.44 10.56
CA PRO A 5 8.72 -27.68 9.36
C PRO A 5 8.68 -26.20 9.69
N VAL A 6 9.78 -25.48 9.42
CA VAL A 6 9.84 -24.02 9.56
C VAL A 6 8.82 -23.44 8.58
N ASN A 7 7.77 -22.80 9.11
CA ASN A 7 6.85 -22.03 8.24
C ASN A 7 7.57 -20.74 7.82
N LEU A 8 8.10 -20.73 6.63
CA LEU A 8 8.84 -19.60 6.05
C LEU A 8 8.00 -18.31 5.95
N PHE A 9 6.69 -18.41 6.04
CA PHE A 9 5.75 -17.29 5.95
C PHE A 9 5.14 -16.90 7.29
N ASP A 10 5.60 -17.48 8.40
CA ASP A 10 5.11 -17.16 9.73
C ASP A 10 5.58 -15.76 10.14
N LEU A 11 4.61 -14.89 10.43
CA LEU A 11 4.81 -13.53 10.93
C LEU A 11 4.33 -13.36 12.38
N THR A 12 4.13 -14.48 13.09
CA THR A 12 3.69 -14.44 14.50
C THR A 12 4.64 -13.59 15.35
N GLY A 13 4.07 -12.65 16.09
CA GLY A 13 4.82 -11.70 16.94
C GLY A 13 5.48 -10.53 16.19
N LYS A 14 5.34 -10.47 14.86
CA LYS A 14 5.77 -9.30 14.07
C LYS A 14 4.66 -8.26 14.02
N SER A 15 5.06 -7.00 13.89
CA SER A 15 4.14 -5.88 13.67
C SER A 15 4.50 -5.14 12.38
N ALA A 16 3.49 -4.82 11.59
CA ALA A 16 3.64 -4.20 10.28
C ALA A 16 2.85 -2.89 10.18
N LEU A 17 3.51 -1.85 9.67
CA LEU A 17 2.91 -0.59 9.31
C LEU A 17 2.79 -0.52 7.79
N ILE A 18 1.55 -0.40 7.26
CA ILE A 18 1.29 -0.40 5.83
C ILE A 18 0.58 0.89 5.42
N THR A 19 1.22 1.74 4.63
CA THR A 19 0.60 2.95 4.09
C THR A 19 -0.29 2.64 2.89
N GLY A 20 -1.43 3.33 2.77
CA GLY A 20 -2.39 3.11 1.68
C GLY A 20 -3.08 1.75 1.74
N SER A 21 -3.36 1.25 2.94
CA SER A 21 -3.83 -0.12 3.19
C SER A 21 -5.35 -0.29 3.27
N THR A 22 -6.12 0.68 2.77
CA THR A 22 -7.60 0.57 2.77
C THR A 22 -8.18 -0.02 1.49
N LYS A 23 -7.38 -0.20 0.44
CA LYS A 23 -7.81 -0.78 -0.85
C LYS A 23 -6.64 -1.35 -1.65
N GLY A 24 -6.97 -2.15 -2.66
CA GLY A 24 -5.99 -2.67 -3.63
C GLY A 24 -4.84 -3.42 -3.00
N ILE A 25 -3.62 -3.16 -3.47
CA ILE A 25 -2.39 -3.87 -3.07
C ILE A 25 -2.14 -3.74 -1.56
N GLY A 26 -2.24 -2.53 -1.00
CA GLY A 26 -1.98 -2.32 0.43
C GLY A 26 -2.97 -3.05 1.34
N LYS A 27 -4.26 -3.11 0.97
CA LYS A 27 -5.27 -3.90 1.70
C LYS A 27 -4.93 -5.39 1.65
N ALA A 28 -4.63 -5.92 0.46
CA ALA A 28 -4.27 -7.33 0.30
C ALA A 28 -3.01 -7.70 1.11
N ILE A 29 -1.99 -6.83 1.15
CA ILE A 29 -0.79 -7.03 1.98
C ILE A 29 -1.18 -7.10 3.46
N ALA A 30 -2.00 -6.16 3.95
CA ALA A 30 -2.42 -6.13 5.34
C ALA A 30 -3.21 -7.39 5.75
N GLU A 31 -4.16 -7.83 4.90
CA GLU A 31 -4.94 -9.05 5.12
C GLU A 31 -4.06 -10.30 5.12
N GLN A 32 -3.09 -10.40 4.21
CA GLN A 32 -2.16 -11.54 4.17
C GLN A 32 -1.20 -11.54 5.36
N PHE A 33 -0.68 -10.38 5.75
CA PHE A 33 0.19 -10.30 6.92
C PHE A 33 -0.55 -10.72 8.21
N ALA A 34 -1.79 -10.27 8.37
CA ALA A 34 -2.64 -10.69 9.48
C ALA A 34 -2.95 -12.20 9.43
N ALA A 35 -3.22 -12.76 8.25
CA ALA A 35 -3.45 -14.19 8.08
C ALA A 35 -2.23 -15.05 8.42
N HIS A 36 -1.02 -14.48 8.33
CA HIS A 36 0.24 -15.10 8.71
C HIS A 36 0.69 -14.75 10.15
N GLY A 37 -0.19 -14.14 10.96
CA GLY A 37 0.05 -13.93 12.40
C GLY A 37 0.66 -12.57 12.76
N ALA A 38 0.86 -11.66 11.82
CA ALA A 38 1.33 -10.31 12.13
C ALA A 38 0.20 -9.42 12.69
N ARG A 39 0.56 -8.47 13.55
CA ARG A 39 -0.28 -7.32 13.88
C ARG A 39 -0.06 -6.22 12.86
N VAL A 40 -1.12 -5.55 12.41
CA VAL A 40 -1.05 -4.63 11.27
C VAL A 40 -1.66 -3.26 11.57
N THR A 41 -0.99 -2.19 11.19
CA THR A 41 -1.54 -0.83 11.21
C THR A 41 -2.08 -0.47 9.84
N ILE A 42 -3.38 -0.17 9.80
CA ILE A 42 -4.11 0.22 8.61
C ILE A 42 -4.11 1.74 8.49
N SER A 43 -3.52 2.27 7.43
CA SER A 43 -3.36 3.70 7.24
C SER A 43 -3.76 4.16 5.84
N SER A 44 -4.57 5.19 5.82
CA SER A 44 -4.91 6.00 4.64
C SER A 44 -5.40 7.38 5.12
N ARG A 45 -5.71 8.29 4.19
CA ARG A 45 -6.15 9.65 4.53
C ARG A 45 -7.53 9.73 5.19
N LYS A 46 -8.38 8.72 4.99
CA LYS A 46 -9.78 8.73 5.46
C LYS A 46 -9.95 7.77 6.65
N PRO A 47 -10.46 8.24 7.81
CA PRO A 47 -10.67 7.40 8.98
C PRO A 47 -11.59 6.20 8.74
N GLY A 48 -12.82 6.42 8.25
CA GLY A 48 -13.82 5.38 8.09
C GLY A 48 -13.33 4.14 7.32
N PRO A 49 -12.70 4.26 6.13
CA PRO A 49 -12.12 3.12 5.45
C PRO A 49 -10.98 2.43 6.22
N CYS A 50 -10.24 3.14 7.08
CA CYS A 50 -9.22 2.52 7.94
C CYS A 50 -9.88 1.65 9.02
N GLU A 51 -10.91 2.18 9.66
CA GLU A 51 -11.69 1.50 10.69
C GLU A 51 -12.42 0.26 10.14
N GLU A 52 -13.02 0.38 8.94
CA GLU A 52 -13.67 -0.73 8.26
C GLU A 52 -12.71 -1.90 8.00
N VAL A 53 -11.52 -1.61 7.45
CA VAL A 53 -10.55 -2.67 7.14
C VAL A 53 -9.95 -3.26 8.41
N ALA A 54 -9.61 -2.43 9.40
CA ALA A 54 -9.10 -2.91 10.68
C ALA A 54 -10.13 -3.77 11.42
N GLY A 55 -11.40 -3.35 11.43
CA GLY A 55 -12.51 -4.12 12.00
C GLY A 55 -12.71 -5.47 11.31
N ALA A 56 -12.65 -5.50 9.98
CA ALA A 56 -12.77 -6.74 9.22
C ALA A 56 -11.61 -7.72 9.51
N ILE A 57 -10.39 -7.22 9.66
CA ILE A 57 -9.23 -8.03 10.04
C ILE A 57 -9.39 -8.57 11.47
N ASN A 58 -9.79 -7.72 12.42
CA ASN A 58 -10.01 -8.12 13.80
C ASN A 58 -11.12 -9.16 13.94
N ALA A 59 -12.23 -9.01 13.22
CA ALA A 59 -13.31 -9.99 13.20
C ALA A 59 -12.86 -11.37 12.71
N LYS A 60 -11.88 -11.42 11.82
CA LYS A 60 -11.37 -12.67 11.23
C LYS A 60 -10.21 -13.30 11.99
N HIS A 61 -9.35 -12.50 12.58
CA HIS A 61 -8.07 -12.95 13.15
C HIS A 61 -7.93 -12.69 14.65
N GLY A 62 -8.93 -12.08 15.28
CA GLY A 62 -8.96 -11.74 16.71
C GLY A 62 -8.69 -10.27 16.99
N ASP A 63 -9.28 -9.78 18.07
CA ASP A 63 -9.14 -8.40 18.52
C ASP A 63 -7.69 -8.02 18.76
N GLY A 64 -7.32 -6.79 18.36
CA GLY A 64 -5.96 -6.29 18.50
C GLY A 64 -4.98 -6.75 17.41
N THR A 65 -5.44 -7.54 16.42
CA THR A 65 -4.63 -7.88 15.24
C THR A 65 -4.41 -6.68 14.35
N ALA A 66 -5.40 -5.80 14.21
CA ALA A 66 -5.29 -4.59 13.41
C ALA A 66 -5.72 -3.34 14.17
N ILE A 67 -5.02 -2.23 13.93
CA ILE A 67 -5.44 -0.89 14.36
C ILE A 67 -5.64 0.01 13.15
N ALA A 68 -6.57 0.95 13.26
CA ALA A 68 -6.78 2.03 12.30
C ALA A 68 -6.02 3.27 12.75
N CYS A 69 -5.08 3.75 11.91
CA CYS A 69 -4.35 4.98 12.15
C CYS A 69 -4.35 5.84 10.87
N PRO A 70 -5.36 6.70 10.68
CA PRO A 70 -5.43 7.56 9.50
C PRO A 70 -4.28 8.54 9.44
N ALA A 71 -3.61 8.64 8.28
CA ALA A 71 -2.50 9.56 8.09
C ALA A 71 -2.43 10.05 6.63
N ASN A 72 -2.07 11.31 6.46
CA ASN A 72 -1.71 11.88 5.17
C ASN A 72 -0.21 11.77 4.97
N ILE A 73 0.22 10.98 4.01
CA ILE A 73 1.66 10.79 3.73
C ILE A 73 2.39 12.07 3.31
N SER A 74 1.67 13.12 2.90
CA SER A 74 2.26 14.43 2.59
C SER A 74 2.59 15.27 3.84
N SER A 75 2.14 14.84 5.03
CA SER A 75 2.43 15.49 6.31
C SER A 75 3.42 14.66 7.11
N LYS A 76 4.55 15.26 7.43
CA LYS A 76 5.58 14.63 8.26
C LYS A 76 5.09 14.40 9.68
N GLU A 77 4.26 15.30 10.18
CA GLU A 77 3.62 15.24 11.49
C GLU A 77 2.65 14.04 11.58
N ASP A 78 1.84 13.82 10.52
CA ASP A 78 0.96 12.68 10.44
C ASP A 78 1.74 11.35 10.41
N LEU A 79 2.85 11.30 9.66
CA LEU A 79 3.71 10.13 9.64
C LEU A 79 4.36 9.87 10.99
N GLN A 80 4.78 10.91 11.71
CA GLN A 80 5.33 10.75 13.06
C GLN A 80 4.26 10.23 14.04
N ARG A 81 3.05 10.76 13.97
CA ARG A 81 1.91 10.27 14.76
C ARG A 81 1.60 8.81 14.43
N LEU A 82 1.58 8.45 13.14
CA LEU A 82 1.36 7.07 12.67
C LEU A 82 2.38 6.09 13.27
N VAL A 83 3.66 6.46 13.28
CA VAL A 83 4.74 5.65 13.89
C VAL A 83 4.54 5.54 15.41
N ASN A 84 4.22 6.65 16.07
CA ASN A 84 4.02 6.68 17.52
C ASN A 84 2.83 5.81 17.94
N GLU A 85 1.68 5.92 17.25
CA GLU A 85 0.48 5.14 17.54
C GLU A 85 0.71 3.64 17.28
N THR A 86 1.44 3.30 16.21
CA THR A 86 1.81 1.91 15.94
C THR A 86 2.71 1.33 17.05
N ASN A 87 3.71 2.09 17.48
CA ASN A 87 4.59 1.68 18.59
C ASN A 87 3.84 1.58 19.92
N ALA A 88 2.93 2.50 20.20
CA ALA A 88 2.10 2.45 21.42
C ALA A 88 1.20 1.21 21.45
N ALA A 89 0.63 0.82 20.30
CA ALA A 89 -0.26 -0.34 20.21
C ALA A 89 0.50 -1.68 20.21
N PHE A 90 1.64 -1.75 19.56
CA PHE A 90 2.33 -3.03 19.27
C PHE A 90 3.71 -3.16 19.92
N GLY A 91 4.23 -2.09 20.52
CA GLY A 91 5.53 -2.05 21.18
C GLY A 91 6.73 -1.85 20.25
N LYS A 92 6.58 -2.20 18.97
CA LYS A 92 7.63 -2.10 17.94
C LYS A 92 7.05 -2.08 16.55
N ILE A 93 7.88 -1.72 15.55
CA ILE A 93 7.58 -1.89 14.14
C ILE A 93 8.66 -2.79 13.53
N ASP A 94 8.30 -3.98 13.09
CA ASP A 94 9.21 -4.94 12.45
C ASP A 94 9.21 -4.81 10.93
N ILE A 95 8.05 -4.42 10.36
CA ILE A 95 7.88 -4.34 8.91
C ILE A 95 7.24 -2.99 8.56
N VAL A 96 7.84 -2.27 7.62
CA VAL A 96 7.23 -1.08 7.01
C VAL A 96 6.96 -1.33 5.55
N VAL A 97 5.72 -1.09 5.12
CA VAL A 97 5.32 -1.16 3.71
C VAL A 97 4.93 0.23 3.21
N CYS A 98 5.83 0.85 2.46
CA CYS A 98 5.59 2.10 1.75
C CYS A 98 4.82 1.79 0.46
N ASN A 99 3.49 1.74 0.57
CA ASN A 99 2.60 1.41 -0.56
C ASN A 99 1.76 2.61 -1.02
N ALA A 100 1.47 3.57 -0.14
CA ALA A 100 0.73 4.76 -0.52
C ALA A 100 1.48 5.56 -1.59
N ALA A 101 0.79 5.86 -2.67
CA ALA A 101 1.32 6.66 -3.76
C ALA A 101 0.24 7.58 -4.34
N SER A 102 0.66 8.64 -5.02
CA SER A 102 -0.23 9.48 -5.79
C SER A 102 0.39 9.86 -7.13
N ASN A 103 -0.44 9.88 -8.15
CA ASN A 103 -0.08 10.42 -9.46
C ASN A 103 -1.20 11.36 -9.92
N PRO A 104 -1.07 12.67 -9.70
CA PRO A 104 -2.07 13.66 -10.07
C PRO A 104 -2.09 13.99 -11.57
N TYR A 105 -1.16 13.44 -12.34
CA TYR A 105 -1.02 13.71 -13.77
C TYR A 105 -1.06 12.42 -14.59
N SER A 106 -1.75 12.47 -15.72
CA SER A 106 -1.78 11.42 -16.74
C SER A 106 -1.66 12.07 -18.12
N GLY A 107 -0.52 11.88 -18.77
CA GLY A 107 -0.22 12.49 -20.06
C GLY A 107 1.25 12.44 -20.43
N PRO A 108 1.64 13.02 -21.57
CA PRO A 108 3.05 13.13 -21.99
C PRO A 108 3.85 13.95 -20.97
N MET A 109 5.10 13.56 -20.74
CA MET A 109 6.01 14.27 -19.79
C MET A 109 6.14 15.77 -20.10
N ALA A 110 6.09 16.15 -21.37
CA ALA A 110 6.18 17.57 -21.78
C ALA A 110 4.99 18.42 -21.32
N GLY A 111 3.90 17.81 -20.87
CA GLY A 111 2.68 18.52 -20.41
C GLY A 111 2.52 18.57 -18.90
N ILE A 112 3.40 17.91 -18.12
CA ILE A 112 3.30 17.95 -16.67
C ILE A 112 3.71 19.32 -16.13
N GLN A 113 2.93 19.87 -15.20
CA GLN A 113 3.27 21.12 -14.52
C GLN A 113 4.19 20.83 -13.32
N ASP A 114 5.02 21.82 -12.97
CA ASP A 114 5.99 21.64 -11.89
C ASP A 114 5.35 21.27 -10.56
N GLU A 115 4.19 21.84 -10.22
CA GLU A 115 3.46 21.53 -8.98
C GLU A 115 3.00 20.06 -8.95
N GLN A 116 2.58 19.53 -10.10
CA GLN A 116 2.17 18.12 -10.21
C GLN A 116 3.38 17.21 -10.06
N PHE A 117 4.50 17.55 -10.70
CA PHE A 117 5.74 16.80 -10.60
C PHE A 117 6.30 16.81 -9.17
N LEU A 118 6.37 17.98 -8.54
CA LEU A 118 6.78 18.12 -7.14
C LEU A 118 5.86 17.32 -6.20
N LYS A 119 4.56 17.30 -6.47
CA LYS A 119 3.59 16.50 -5.71
C LYS A 119 3.87 14.99 -5.84
N ILE A 120 4.24 14.52 -7.02
CA ILE A 120 4.63 13.13 -7.25
C ILE A 120 5.89 12.78 -6.45
N LEU A 121 6.94 13.62 -6.55
CA LEU A 121 8.18 13.42 -5.79
C LEU A 121 7.95 13.46 -4.29
N SER A 122 7.20 14.44 -3.80
CA SER A 122 6.89 14.59 -2.39
C SER A 122 6.18 13.35 -1.83
N ASN A 123 5.13 12.89 -2.52
CA ASN A 123 4.31 11.79 -2.02
C ASN A 123 4.92 10.41 -2.21
N ASN A 124 5.71 10.20 -3.28
CA ASN A 124 6.17 8.86 -3.62
C ASN A 124 7.64 8.61 -3.23
N ILE A 125 8.40 9.67 -2.99
CA ILE A 125 9.83 9.57 -2.64
C ILE A 125 10.08 10.16 -1.26
N ILE A 126 9.77 11.45 -1.06
CA ILE A 126 10.13 12.16 0.17
C ILE A 126 9.37 11.59 1.36
N SER A 127 8.07 11.32 1.23
CA SER A 127 7.26 10.75 2.31
C SER A 127 7.77 9.37 2.75
N ASN A 128 8.17 8.53 1.80
CA ASN A 128 8.75 7.22 2.09
C ASN A 128 10.08 7.36 2.85
N ASN A 129 10.93 8.31 2.41
CA ASN A 129 12.18 8.60 3.11
C ASN A 129 11.94 9.06 4.55
N TRP A 130 10.96 9.96 4.79
CA TRP A 130 10.62 10.37 6.16
C TRP A 130 10.17 9.20 7.02
N LEU A 131 9.27 8.37 6.50
CA LEU A 131 8.76 7.21 7.24
C LEU A 131 9.89 6.22 7.58
N ILE A 132 10.78 5.95 6.62
CA ILE A 132 11.94 5.08 6.83
C ILE A 132 12.87 5.67 7.89
N GLN A 133 13.17 6.98 7.84
CA GLN A 133 14.00 7.65 8.85
C GLN A 133 13.42 7.57 10.26
N MET A 134 12.08 7.59 10.39
CA MET A 134 11.41 7.48 11.69
C MET A 134 11.43 6.06 12.26
N VAL A 135 11.48 5.04 11.41
CA VAL A 135 11.37 3.63 11.84
C VAL A 135 12.72 2.92 11.87
N ALA A 136 13.62 3.21 10.94
CA ALA A 136 14.91 2.52 10.81
C ALA A 136 15.76 2.48 12.09
N PRO A 137 15.85 3.54 12.92
CA PRO A 137 16.68 3.51 14.13
C PRO A 137 16.30 2.36 15.07
N GLN A 138 15.01 2.15 15.34
CA GLN A 138 14.56 1.05 16.20
C GLN A 138 14.83 -0.35 15.59
N MET A 139 14.79 -0.48 14.26
CA MET A 139 15.15 -1.72 13.56
C MET A 139 16.65 -1.99 13.65
N GLN A 140 17.47 -0.96 13.47
CA GLN A 140 18.93 -1.05 13.57
C GLN A 140 19.39 -1.45 14.97
N GLU A 141 18.81 -0.86 16.01
CA GLU A 141 19.10 -1.18 17.41
C GLU A 141 18.83 -2.67 17.71
N ARG A 142 17.70 -3.19 17.24
CA ARG A 142 17.33 -4.59 17.40
C ARG A 142 18.03 -5.53 16.42
N LYS A 143 18.70 -5.01 15.38
CA LYS A 143 19.27 -5.75 14.24
C LYS A 143 18.23 -6.66 13.56
N ASP A 144 16.97 -6.21 13.55
CA ASP A 144 15.83 -6.92 12.97
C ASP A 144 14.80 -5.92 12.45
N GLY A 145 14.41 -6.07 11.18
CA GLY A 145 13.42 -5.23 10.54
C GLY A 145 13.43 -5.37 9.02
N SER A 146 12.32 -5.02 8.40
CA SER A 146 12.15 -5.06 6.95
C SER A 146 11.46 -3.81 6.44
N VAL A 147 12.01 -3.23 5.38
CA VAL A 147 11.42 -2.08 4.68
C VAL A 147 11.09 -2.49 3.25
N ILE A 148 9.82 -2.37 2.88
CA ILE A 148 9.30 -2.73 1.57
C ILE A 148 8.75 -1.48 0.90
N ILE A 149 9.20 -1.18 -0.31
CA ILE A 149 8.68 -0.09 -1.12
C ILE A 149 7.95 -0.69 -2.32
N VAL A 150 6.65 -0.44 -2.40
CA VAL A 150 5.84 -0.84 -3.56
C VAL A 150 6.08 0.16 -4.68
N SER A 151 6.78 -0.29 -5.71
CA SER A 151 7.17 0.52 -6.87
C SER A 151 6.43 0.07 -8.13
N SER A 152 6.83 0.57 -9.27
CA SER A 152 6.23 0.27 -10.56
C SER A 152 7.28 -0.11 -11.59
N ILE A 153 6.93 -1.00 -12.51
CA ILE A 153 7.74 -1.29 -13.70
C ILE A 153 7.99 -0.03 -14.54
N GLY A 154 7.11 0.97 -14.43
CA GLY A 154 7.29 2.29 -15.05
C GLY A 154 8.52 3.05 -14.55
N GLY A 155 9.09 2.68 -13.40
CA GLY A 155 10.37 3.20 -12.92
C GLY A 155 11.59 2.54 -13.57
N LEU A 156 11.42 1.39 -14.23
CA LEU A 156 12.48 0.63 -14.89
C LEU A 156 12.49 0.79 -16.42
N ARG A 157 11.34 1.11 -16.99
CA ARG A 157 11.16 1.27 -18.44
C ARG A 157 10.47 2.59 -18.72
N ALA A 158 11.07 3.41 -19.59
CA ALA A 158 10.38 4.55 -20.15
C ALA A 158 9.13 4.04 -20.89
N SER A 159 7.96 4.37 -20.40
CA SER A 159 6.69 4.12 -21.12
C SER A 159 6.36 5.39 -21.87
N ILE A 160 6.31 5.29 -23.18
CA ILE A 160 5.68 6.32 -24.02
C ILE A 160 4.20 6.24 -23.72
N CYS A 161 3.78 6.90 -22.63
CA CYS A 161 2.38 7.08 -22.34
C CYS A 161 1.64 5.95 -21.63
N SER A 162 1.33 6.21 -20.40
CA SER A 162 0.13 5.67 -19.75
C SER A 162 -1.18 6.30 -20.32
N VAL A 163 -1.18 6.80 -21.54
CA VAL A 163 -2.29 7.57 -22.14
C VAL A 163 -3.29 6.70 -22.90
N SER A 164 -3.06 5.45 -23.17
CA SER A 164 -3.98 4.69 -24.00
C SER A 164 -4.93 3.77 -23.23
N ARG A 165 -5.68 4.32 -22.28
CA ARG A 165 -6.91 3.66 -21.83
C ARG A 165 -8.17 4.43 -22.24
N ALA A 166 -8.15 5.03 -23.40
CA ALA A 166 -9.34 5.58 -24.04
C ALA A 166 -9.26 5.42 -25.55
N SER A 167 -8.90 4.22 -26.01
CA SER A 167 -9.40 3.82 -27.31
C SER A 167 -10.76 3.16 -27.06
N PRO A 168 -11.86 3.76 -27.47
CA PRO A 168 -13.11 3.01 -27.56
C PRO A 168 -12.81 1.80 -28.47
N SER A 169 -13.10 0.60 -27.99
CA SER A 169 -13.08 -0.59 -28.82
C SER A 169 -13.81 -0.26 -30.12
N PRO A 170 -13.27 -0.57 -31.30
CA PRO A 170 -13.96 -0.30 -32.56
C PRO A 170 -15.33 -0.96 -32.46
N LYS A 171 -16.39 -0.15 -32.55
CA LYS A 171 -17.75 -0.65 -32.66
C LYS A 171 -17.76 -1.56 -33.87
N ARG A 172 -18.08 -2.83 -33.74
CA ARG A 172 -18.34 -3.73 -34.84
C ARG A 172 -19.37 -3.06 -35.75
N PRO A 173 -19.12 -2.99 -37.06
CA PRO A 173 -20.09 -2.44 -37.99
C PRO A 173 -21.41 -3.21 -37.85
N GLU A 174 -22.51 -2.51 -37.81
CA GLU A 174 -23.88 -3.06 -37.69
C GLU A 174 -24.26 -4.06 -38.79
N SER A 175 -23.49 -4.11 -39.89
CA SER A 175 -23.71 -5.04 -40.99
C SER A 175 -23.51 -6.54 -40.67
N GLN A 176 -23.06 -6.89 -39.48
CA GLN A 176 -22.88 -8.29 -39.07
C GLN A 176 -23.87 -8.78 -38.01
N ARG A 177 -24.92 -8.03 -37.70
CA ARG A 177 -25.98 -8.43 -36.73
C ARG A 177 -27.21 -9.07 -37.39
N GLY A 178 -27.14 -9.49 -38.63
CA GLY A 178 -28.30 -10.01 -39.33
C GLY A 178 -28.00 -11.20 -40.20
N ALA A 179 -27.60 -12.33 -39.65
CA ALA A 179 -27.62 -13.61 -40.34
C ALA A 179 -27.48 -14.79 -39.36
N SER A 180 -28.52 -15.05 -38.57
CA SER A 180 -28.70 -16.36 -37.95
C SER A 180 -30.14 -16.49 -37.44
N SER A 181 -31.07 -16.67 -38.39
CA SER A 181 -32.33 -17.33 -38.11
C SER A 181 -32.99 -17.67 -39.41
N ALA A 182 -32.71 -18.83 -39.97
CA ALA A 182 -33.61 -19.63 -40.83
C ALA A 182 -32.84 -20.87 -41.30
N SER A 183 -33.12 -21.99 -40.69
CA SER A 183 -33.30 -23.34 -41.22
C SER A 183 -33.19 -24.34 -40.09
#